data_0845ee5e06d09e34b20821f62da137e9
#
_entry.id   0845ee5e06d09e34b20821f62da137e9
#
_cell.length_a   1.000
_cell.length_b   1.000
_cell.length_c   1.000
_cell.angle_alpha   90.00
_cell.angle_beta   90.00
_cell.angle_gamma   90.00
#
_symmetry.space_group_name_H-M   'P 1'
#
loop_
_entity.id
_entity.type
_entity.pdbx_description
1 polymer ?
#
loop_
_entity_poly.entity_id
_entity_poly.type
_entity_poly.pdbx_seq_one_letter_code
_entity_poly.pdbx_strand_id
1 'polypeptide(L)'
;VSRGLGDVYKRQVRNFTARGFLWYQGESNIFNYYCYAPMMTAMVQLWREVWEAPNMPFYYVQIAPHKYKDSQDTDAALLREAQIKALEIIPNSGMVSTADIGDEFCIHPPQKDVVGLRLATLALTKTYNICGLPSTGPTMTKVNYSEGKAIVTFDNASALSLIHI
;
A
#
# COMPACT_ATOMS: atom_id res chain seq x y z
N VAL A 1 -12.80 20.02 -20.87
CA VAL A 1 -12.42 19.03 -19.85
C VAL A 1 -13.25 17.79 -20.11
N SER A 2 -12.65 16.76 -20.67
CA SER A 2 -13.27 15.44 -20.79
C SER A 2 -13.55 14.95 -19.36
N ARG A 3 -14.80 15.03 -18.94
CA ARG A 3 -15.28 14.32 -17.76
C ARG A 3 -15.25 12.85 -18.15
N GLY A 4 -14.11 12.21 -17.85
CA GLY A 4 -13.74 10.95 -18.43
C GLY A 4 -14.64 9.80 -18.01
N LEU A 5 -14.54 8.72 -18.75
CA LEU A 5 -15.13 7.39 -18.48
C LEU A 5 -15.09 7.01 -16.99
N GLY A 6 -14.06 7.44 -16.22
CA GLY A 6 -13.97 7.24 -14.79
C GLY A 6 -15.15 7.78 -13.96
N ASP A 7 -15.77 8.88 -14.35
CA ASP A 7 -16.94 9.41 -13.64
C ASP A 7 -18.21 8.62 -13.94
N VAL A 8 -18.30 8.02 -15.12
CA VAL A 8 -19.42 7.14 -15.50
C VAL A 8 -19.38 5.86 -14.69
N TYR A 9 -18.21 5.21 -14.58
CA TYR A 9 -18.05 3.97 -13.80
C TYR A 9 -18.29 4.19 -12.29
N LYS A 10 -17.82 5.31 -11.74
CA LYS A 10 -18.06 5.66 -10.34
C LYS A 10 -19.56 5.81 -10.04
N ARG A 11 -20.32 6.43 -10.93
CA ARG A 11 -21.78 6.57 -10.79
C ARG A 11 -22.51 5.24 -10.86
N GLN A 12 -22.03 4.30 -11.69
CA GLN A 12 -22.63 2.99 -11.84
C GLN A 12 -22.50 2.13 -10.58
N VAL A 13 -21.41 2.26 -9.85
CA VAL A 13 -21.12 1.41 -8.66
C VAL A 13 -21.44 2.09 -7.32
N ARG A 14 -21.80 3.38 -7.29
CA ARG A 14 -22.04 4.11 -6.04
C ARG A 14 -23.19 3.53 -5.19
N ASN A 15 -24.15 2.86 -5.85
CA ASN A 15 -25.28 2.22 -5.17
C ASN A 15 -24.95 0.79 -4.71
N PHE A 16 -23.73 0.32 -4.98
CA PHE A 16 -23.30 -1.01 -4.55
C PHE A 16 -22.84 -0.94 -3.09
N THR A 17 -23.40 -1.80 -2.25
CA THR A 17 -22.94 -1.91 -0.87
C THR A 17 -21.54 -2.49 -0.83
N ALA A 18 -20.58 -1.73 -0.34
CA ALA A 18 -19.20 -2.14 -0.18
C ALA A 18 -18.76 -2.00 1.28
N ARG A 19 -17.86 -2.89 1.73
CA ARG A 19 -17.28 -2.84 3.08
C ARG A 19 -15.95 -2.09 3.14
N GLY A 20 -15.38 -1.76 1.98
CA GLY A 20 -14.10 -1.07 1.85
C GLY A 20 -13.60 -1.09 0.42
N PHE A 21 -12.47 -0.46 0.20
CA PHE A 21 -11.78 -0.42 -1.08
C PHE A 21 -10.46 -1.17 -1.02
N LEU A 22 -10.17 -1.91 -2.09
CA LEU A 22 -8.85 -2.49 -2.34
C LEU A 22 -8.23 -1.77 -3.54
N TRP A 23 -7.00 -1.29 -3.39
CA TRP A 23 -6.35 -0.46 -4.39
C TRP A 23 -4.95 -0.98 -4.74
N TYR A 24 -4.66 -1.14 -6.01
CA TYR A 24 -3.32 -1.49 -6.49
C TYR A 24 -2.96 -0.63 -7.69
N GLN A 25 -2.12 0.35 -7.46
CA GLN A 25 -1.65 1.30 -8.48
C GLN A 25 -0.45 2.07 -7.94
N GLY A 26 0.39 2.59 -8.84
CA GLY A 26 1.47 3.50 -8.48
C GLY A 26 2.60 3.52 -9.49
N GLU A 27 2.80 2.48 -10.25
CA GLU A 27 3.96 2.28 -11.13
C GLU A 27 4.15 3.43 -12.13
N SER A 28 3.07 3.96 -12.68
CA SER A 28 3.11 5.12 -13.58
C SER A 28 3.36 6.46 -12.86
N ASN A 29 3.37 6.47 -11.55
CA ASN A 29 3.55 7.68 -10.73
C ASN A 29 4.94 7.81 -10.13
N ILE A 30 5.89 6.93 -10.46
CA ILE A 30 7.25 6.98 -9.91
C ILE A 30 7.93 8.32 -10.13
N PHE A 31 7.73 8.95 -11.29
CA PHE A 31 8.28 10.27 -11.61
C PHE A 31 7.58 11.44 -10.88
N ASN A 32 6.43 11.17 -10.27
CA ASN A 32 5.62 12.15 -9.54
C ASN A 32 5.37 11.72 -8.09
N TYR A 33 6.31 10.99 -7.49
CA TYR A 33 6.19 10.45 -6.14
C TYR A 33 5.86 11.51 -5.08
N TYR A 34 6.34 12.73 -5.26
CA TYR A 34 6.16 13.84 -4.33
C TYR A 34 4.69 14.29 -4.16
N CYS A 35 3.84 14.08 -5.15
CA CYS A 35 2.42 14.39 -5.05
C CYS A 35 1.53 13.15 -4.83
N TYR A 36 2.10 11.96 -4.77
CA TYR A 36 1.33 10.71 -4.71
C TYR A 36 0.45 10.60 -3.45
N ALA A 37 1.02 10.82 -2.27
CA ALA A 37 0.25 10.72 -1.02
C ALA A 37 -0.89 11.74 -0.94
N PRO A 38 -0.70 13.04 -1.27
CA PRO A 38 -1.81 14.00 -1.35
C PRO A 38 -2.89 13.60 -2.36
N MET A 39 -2.50 13.15 -3.55
CA MET A 39 -3.46 12.73 -4.59
C MET A 39 -4.27 11.51 -4.16
N MET A 40 -3.63 10.50 -3.57
CA MET A 40 -4.31 9.32 -3.05
C MET A 40 -5.25 9.68 -1.91
N THR A 41 -4.84 10.59 -1.02
CA THR A 41 -5.69 11.09 0.07
C THR A 41 -6.95 11.77 -0.48
N ALA A 42 -6.80 12.66 -1.45
CA ALA A 42 -7.93 13.34 -2.08
C ALA A 42 -8.88 12.36 -2.79
N MET A 43 -8.34 11.35 -3.47
CA MET A 43 -9.13 10.29 -4.09
C MET A 43 -9.94 9.50 -3.05
N VAL A 44 -9.32 9.09 -1.94
CA VAL A 44 -10.00 8.33 -0.89
C VAL A 44 -11.10 9.16 -0.23
N GLN A 45 -10.85 10.44 0.03
CA GLN A 45 -11.86 11.36 0.57
C GLN A 45 -13.05 11.46 -0.37
N LEU A 46 -12.81 11.72 -1.67
CA LEU A 46 -13.86 11.77 -2.67
C LEU A 46 -14.69 10.48 -2.74
N TRP A 47 -14.05 9.32 -2.68
CA TRP A 47 -14.77 8.05 -2.70
C TRP A 47 -15.62 7.85 -1.45
N ARG A 48 -15.11 8.19 -0.28
CA ARG A 48 -15.86 8.15 0.97
C ARG A 48 -17.08 9.08 0.96
N GLU A 49 -16.94 10.26 0.36
CA GLU A 49 -18.07 11.18 0.13
C GLU A 49 -19.11 10.57 -0.81
N VAL A 50 -18.68 10.01 -1.95
CA VAL A 50 -19.58 9.38 -2.94
C VAL A 50 -20.38 8.22 -2.35
N TRP A 51 -19.77 7.44 -1.45
CA TRP A 51 -20.45 6.33 -0.75
C TRP A 51 -21.13 6.75 0.56
N GLU A 52 -21.07 8.03 0.93
CA GLU A 52 -21.59 8.54 2.21
C GLU A 52 -21.07 7.75 3.43
N ALA A 53 -19.82 7.31 3.35
CA ALA A 53 -19.16 6.44 4.31
C ALA A 53 -17.77 6.97 4.69
N PRO A 54 -17.69 8.02 5.54
CA PRO A 54 -16.45 8.76 5.83
C PRO A 54 -15.33 7.90 6.42
N ASN A 55 -15.69 6.79 7.04
CA ASN A 55 -14.74 5.86 7.66
C ASN A 55 -14.58 4.54 6.90
N MET A 56 -15.03 4.47 5.63
CA MET A 56 -14.90 3.25 4.83
C MET A 56 -13.43 2.82 4.72
N PRO A 57 -13.09 1.56 5.03
CA PRO A 57 -11.72 1.05 4.94
C PRO A 57 -11.12 1.20 3.55
N PHE A 58 -9.85 1.60 3.49
CA PHE A 58 -9.08 1.69 2.26
C PHE A 58 -7.76 0.92 2.42
N TYR A 59 -7.64 -0.21 1.74
CA TYR A 59 -6.43 -1.05 1.78
C TYR A 59 -5.76 -1.06 0.43
N TYR A 60 -4.43 -0.90 0.43
CA TYR A 60 -3.69 -0.75 -0.81
C TYR A 60 -2.38 -1.54 -0.84
N VAL A 61 -1.88 -1.71 -2.04
CA VAL A 61 -0.64 -2.43 -2.33
C VAL A 61 0.47 -1.41 -2.54
N GLN A 62 1.58 -1.60 -1.83
CA GLN A 62 2.83 -0.92 -2.14
C GLN A 62 3.39 -1.49 -3.45
N ILE A 63 3.87 -0.63 -4.35
CA ILE A 63 4.38 -1.09 -5.65
C ILE A 63 5.55 -2.06 -5.49
N ALA A 64 5.57 -3.08 -6.35
CA ALA A 64 6.62 -4.09 -6.38
C ALA A 64 7.95 -3.54 -6.93
N PRO A 65 9.09 -4.13 -6.57
CA PRO A 65 10.35 -3.85 -7.22
C PRO A 65 10.30 -4.17 -8.72
N HIS A 66 10.82 -3.25 -9.53
CA HIS A 66 10.93 -3.39 -10.98
C HIS A 66 12.03 -2.46 -11.48
N LYS A 67 12.69 -2.83 -12.58
CA LYS A 67 13.68 -2.00 -13.25
C LYS A 67 12.98 -1.06 -14.23
N TYR A 68 12.63 0.12 -13.72
CA TYR A 68 12.00 1.14 -14.54
C TYR A 68 13.00 1.75 -15.53
N LYS A 69 12.61 1.85 -16.79
CA LYS A 69 13.37 2.58 -17.79
C LYS A 69 13.24 4.07 -17.53
N ASP A 70 14.31 4.81 -17.82
CA ASP A 70 14.35 6.27 -17.75
C ASP A 70 14.04 6.88 -16.36
N SER A 71 13.97 6.04 -15.30
CA SER A 71 13.85 6.53 -13.93
C SER A 71 15.21 6.76 -13.29
N GLN A 72 15.27 7.66 -12.31
CA GLN A 72 16.39 7.69 -11.37
C GLN A 72 16.30 6.42 -10.49
N ASP A 73 17.43 5.89 -10.08
CA ASP A 73 17.48 4.65 -9.27
C ASP A 73 16.67 4.73 -7.97
N THR A 74 16.38 5.94 -7.48
CA THR A 74 15.65 6.20 -6.24
C THR A 74 14.16 6.45 -6.42
N ASP A 75 13.66 6.76 -7.63
CA ASP A 75 12.27 7.21 -7.84
C ASP A 75 11.23 6.21 -7.32
N ALA A 76 11.40 4.92 -7.64
CA ALA A 76 10.51 3.88 -7.16
C ALA A 76 10.60 3.69 -5.63
N ALA A 77 11.77 3.90 -5.03
CA ALA A 77 11.94 3.86 -3.58
C ALA A 77 11.23 5.03 -2.91
N LEU A 78 11.34 6.23 -3.48
CA LEU A 78 10.65 7.42 -3.00
C LEU A 78 9.12 7.31 -3.15
N LEU A 79 8.63 6.66 -4.21
CA LEU A 79 7.20 6.36 -4.32
C LEU A 79 6.74 5.37 -3.25
N ARG A 80 7.50 4.31 -2.96
CA ARG A 80 7.18 3.39 -1.86
C ARG A 80 7.17 4.11 -0.51
N GLU A 81 8.09 5.05 -0.29
CA GLU A 81 8.07 5.92 0.89
C GLU A 81 6.80 6.80 0.93
N ALA A 82 6.40 7.40 -0.18
CA ALA A 82 5.16 8.17 -0.27
C ALA A 82 3.92 7.31 0.02
N GLN A 83 3.92 6.05 -0.41
CA GLN A 83 2.87 5.09 -0.06
C GLN A 83 2.85 4.79 1.45
N ILE A 84 4.01 4.68 2.10
CA ILE A 84 4.08 4.52 3.58
C ILE A 84 3.53 5.78 4.28
N LYS A 85 3.93 6.97 3.84
CA LYS A 85 3.44 8.25 4.40
C LYS A 85 1.93 8.40 4.29
N ALA A 86 1.31 7.83 3.26
CA ALA A 86 -0.13 7.85 3.10
C ALA A 86 -0.88 7.10 4.22
N LEU A 87 -0.27 6.11 4.89
CA LEU A 87 -0.84 5.45 6.06
C LEU A 87 -1.06 6.42 7.25
N GLU A 88 -0.19 7.40 7.39
CA GLU A 88 -0.26 8.40 8.47
C GLU A 88 -1.35 9.44 8.21
N ILE A 89 -1.65 9.69 6.92
CA ILE A 89 -2.57 10.76 6.49
C ILE A 89 -3.99 10.23 6.31
N ILE A 90 -4.14 9.01 5.78
CA ILE A 90 -5.46 8.43 5.46
C ILE A 90 -5.94 7.58 6.64
N PRO A 91 -6.91 8.05 7.44
CA PRO A 91 -7.44 7.26 8.55
C PRO A 91 -8.13 6.00 8.03
N ASN A 92 -8.19 4.97 8.87
CA ASN A 92 -8.76 3.66 8.53
C ASN A 92 -8.23 3.09 7.22
N SER A 93 -6.91 3.15 7.04
CA SER A 93 -6.21 2.59 5.90
C SER A 93 -5.27 1.45 6.32
N GLY A 94 -4.74 0.75 5.34
CA GLY A 94 -3.73 -0.28 5.53
C GLY A 94 -3.01 -0.57 4.21
N MET A 95 -1.77 -1.02 4.31
CA MET A 95 -0.94 -1.32 3.16
C MET A 95 -0.36 -2.73 3.28
N VAL A 96 -0.26 -3.41 2.15
CA VAL A 96 0.49 -4.65 2.02
C VAL A 96 1.72 -4.43 1.14
N SER A 97 2.85 -4.98 1.55
CA SER A 97 4.08 -4.89 0.78
C SER A 97 4.14 -5.98 -0.29
N THR A 98 4.81 -5.68 -1.39
CA THR A 98 5.13 -6.62 -2.48
C THR A 98 6.63 -6.62 -2.80
N ALA A 99 7.47 -6.19 -1.84
CA ALA A 99 8.90 -6.07 -2.02
C ALA A 99 9.61 -7.40 -2.34
N ASP A 100 9.01 -8.51 -1.93
CA ASP A 100 9.51 -9.88 -2.09
C ASP A 100 8.97 -10.63 -3.33
N ILE A 101 8.03 -10.05 -4.05
CA ILE A 101 7.35 -10.67 -5.20
C ILE A 101 7.43 -9.83 -6.47
N GLY A 102 8.36 -8.87 -6.52
CA GLY A 102 8.64 -8.08 -7.72
C GLY A 102 9.37 -8.89 -8.79
N ASP A 103 9.43 -8.32 -9.98
CA ASP A 103 10.15 -8.87 -11.12
C ASP A 103 10.91 -7.75 -11.82
N GLU A 104 12.21 -7.97 -12.07
CA GLU A 104 13.08 -6.96 -12.68
C GLU A 104 12.61 -6.55 -14.08
N PHE A 105 12.05 -7.50 -14.83
CA PHE A 105 11.71 -7.32 -16.25
C PHE A 105 10.20 -7.25 -16.52
N CYS A 106 9.36 -7.61 -15.54
CA CYS A 106 7.91 -7.58 -15.66
C CYS A 106 7.29 -6.64 -14.63
N ILE A 107 6.77 -5.50 -15.09
CA ILE A 107 6.08 -4.52 -14.24
C ILE A 107 4.80 -5.07 -13.59
N HIS A 108 4.25 -6.16 -14.15
CA HIS A 108 3.08 -6.85 -13.63
C HIS A 108 3.51 -8.21 -13.02
N PRO A 109 3.99 -8.24 -11.77
CA PRO A 109 4.43 -9.49 -11.15
C PRO A 109 3.32 -10.54 -11.20
N PRO A 110 3.63 -11.79 -11.54
CA PRO A 110 2.61 -12.83 -11.78
C PRO A 110 1.92 -13.32 -10.50
N GLN A 111 2.55 -13.16 -9.34
CA GLN A 111 2.07 -13.67 -8.04
C GLN A 111 0.90 -12.83 -7.48
N LYS A 112 -0.17 -12.69 -8.24
CA LYS A 112 -1.36 -11.91 -7.82
C LYS A 112 -2.18 -12.60 -6.73
N ASP A 113 -2.08 -13.89 -6.62
CA ASP A 113 -2.62 -14.70 -5.53
C ASP A 113 -2.03 -14.30 -4.18
N VAL A 114 -0.71 -14.09 -4.10
CA VAL A 114 -0.03 -13.60 -2.89
C VAL A 114 -0.53 -12.19 -2.52
N VAL A 115 -0.67 -11.29 -3.50
CA VAL A 115 -1.22 -9.95 -3.28
C VAL A 115 -2.64 -10.04 -2.74
N GLY A 116 -3.49 -10.86 -3.37
CA GLY A 116 -4.87 -11.08 -2.94
C GLY A 116 -4.96 -11.66 -1.52
N LEU A 117 -4.13 -12.65 -1.20
CA LEU A 117 -4.07 -13.24 0.14
C LEU A 117 -3.67 -12.18 1.20
N ARG A 118 -2.65 -11.36 0.94
CA ARG A 118 -2.22 -10.30 1.86
C ARG A 118 -3.32 -9.27 2.10
N LEU A 119 -3.99 -8.80 1.05
CA LEU A 119 -5.11 -7.86 1.16
C LEU A 119 -6.29 -8.49 1.90
N ALA A 120 -6.62 -9.75 1.62
CA ALA A 120 -7.69 -10.47 2.33
C ALA A 120 -7.36 -10.61 3.82
N THR A 121 -6.13 -11.03 4.16
CA THR A 121 -5.69 -11.16 5.55
C THR A 121 -5.76 -9.82 6.29
N LEU A 122 -5.34 -8.73 5.63
CA LEU A 122 -5.43 -7.38 6.19
C LEU A 122 -6.89 -6.96 6.43
N ALA A 123 -7.78 -7.22 5.47
CA ALA A 123 -9.22 -6.94 5.60
C ALA A 123 -9.87 -7.78 6.70
N LEU A 124 -9.59 -9.08 6.76
CA LEU A 124 -10.10 -9.98 7.80
C LEU A 124 -9.72 -9.48 9.19
N THR A 125 -8.48 -9.06 9.37
CA THR A 125 -7.99 -8.58 10.66
C THR A 125 -8.55 -7.21 11.02
N LYS A 126 -8.44 -6.22 10.13
CA LYS A 126 -8.78 -4.83 10.45
C LYS A 126 -10.26 -4.50 10.30
N THR A 127 -10.98 -5.11 9.35
CA THR A 127 -12.40 -4.82 9.09
C THR A 127 -13.33 -5.82 9.75
N TYR A 128 -12.94 -7.10 9.76
CA TYR A 128 -13.77 -8.18 10.29
C TYR A 128 -13.33 -8.64 11.67
N ASN A 129 -12.27 -8.06 12.25
CA ASN A 129 -11.76 -8.34 13.59
C ASN A 129 -11.40 -9.83 13.84
N ILE A 130 -10.94 -10.52 12.81
CA ILE A 130 -10.46 -11.90 12.94
C ILE A 130 -9.05 -11.86 13.54
N CYS A 131 -8.93 -12.41 14.74
CA CYS A 131 -7.66 -12.45 15.47
C CYS A 131 -6.74 -13.58 14.98
N GLY A 132 -5.42 -13.44 15.25
CA GLY A 132 -4.43 -14.50 15.03
C GLY A 132 -3.92 -14.62 13.59
N LEU A 133 -4.33 -13.74 12.68
CA LEU A 133 -3.79 -13.68 11.32
C LEU A 133 -2.65 -12.67 11.25
N PRO A 134 -1.50 -13.00 10.62
CA PRO A 134 -0.39 -12.06 10.41
C PRO A 134 -0.75 -11.08 9.27
N SER A 135 -1.34 -9.95 9.62
CA SER A 135 -1.84 -8.98 8.64
C SER A 135 -0.87 -7.84 8.32
N THR A 136 0.15 -7.65 9.15
CA THR A 136 1.17 -6.61 8.98
C THR A 136 2.55 -7.22 9.16
N GLY A 137 3.47 -6.81 8.29
CA GLY A 137 4.87 -7.18 8.41
C GLY A 137 5.60 -6.39 9.52
N PRO A 138 6.88 -6.70 9.75
CA PRO A 138 7.71 -5.97 10.69
C PRO A 138 7.82 -4.51 10.31
N THR A 139 7.68 -3.63 11.29
CA THR A 139 7.83 -2.19 11.12
C THR A 139 8.99 -1.70 11.95
N MET A 140 9.96 -1.03 11.31
CA MET A 140 11.09 -0.44 12.01
C MET A 140 10.60 0.69 12.92
N THR A 141 10.93 0.61 14.21
CA THR A 141 10.53 1.60 15.21
C THR A 141 11.68 2.44 15.73
N LYS A 142 12.90 1.89 15.73
CA LYS A 142 14.06 2.58 16.29
C LYS A 142 15.35 2.09 15.66
N VAL A 143 16.30 3.01 15.48
CA VAL A 143 17.69 2.70 15.16
C VAL A 143 18.58 3.36 16.21
N ASN A 144 19.47 2.58 16.81
CA ASN A 144 20.52 3.06 17.72
C ASN A 144 21.89 2.78 17.10
N TYR A 145 22.76 3.76 17.12
CA TYR A 145 24.15 3.61 16.67
C TYR A 145 25.06 3.60 17.90
N SER A 146 25.86 2.56 18.04
CA SER A 146 26.82 2.41 19.14
C SER A 146 27.98 1.51 18.70
N GLU A 147 29.20 1.91 19.02
CA GLU A 147 30.41 1.11 18.79
C GLU A 147 30.57 0.59 17.35
N GLY A 148 30.25 1.43 16.35
CA GLY A 148 30.33 1.06 14.94
C GLY A 148 29.25 0.10 14.46
N LYS A 149 28.19 -0.14 15.27
CA LYS A 149 27.04 -0.98 14.95
C LYS A 149 25.76 -0.16 14.89
N ALA A 150 24.84 -0.60 14.03
CA ALA A 150 23.45 -0.12 14.03
C ALA A 150 22.55 -1.21 14.60
N ILE A 151 21.82 -0.91 15.68
CA ILE A 151 20.83 -1.80 16.28
C ILE A 151 19.47 -1.30 15.83
N VAL A 152 18.78 -2.10 15.01
CA VAL A 152 17.45 -1.79 14.48
C VAL A 152 16.40 -2.58 15.26
N THR A 153 15.39 -1.87 15.77
CA THR A 153 14.26 -2.48 16.47
C THR A 153 13.03 -2.47 15.58
N PHE A 154 12.31 -3.58 15.59
CA PHE A 154 11.09 -3.76 14.81
C PHE A 154 9.92 -4.14 15.71
N ASP A 155 8.74 -3.60 15.45
CA ASP A 155 7.47 -4.13 15.91
C ASP A 155 6.96 -5.22 14.96
N ASN A 156 6.08 -6.09 15.44
CA ASN A 156 5.49 -7.20 14.67
C ASN A 156 6.54 -8.19 14.12
N ALA A 157 7.66 -8.35 14.80
CA ALA A 157 8.78 -9.19 14.38
C ALA A 157 8.77 -10.60 14.99
N SER A 158 7.75 -10.96 15.77
CA SER A 158 7.71 -12.23 16.53
C SER A 158 7.70 -13.50 15.66
N ALA A 159 7.38 -13.37 14.38
CA ALA A 159 7.38 -14.47 13.41
C ALA A 159 8.59 -14.44 12.45
N LEU A 160 9.56 -13.54 12.66
CA LEU A 160 10.75 -13.49 11.82
C LEU A 160 11.70 -14.65 12.16
N SER A 161 11.95 -15.49 11.17
CA SER A 161 13.14 -16.35 11.17
C SER A 161 14.35 -15.48 10.83
N LEU A 162 15.34 -15.44 11.72
CA LEU A 162 16.62 -14.78 11.44
C LEU A 162 17.35 -15.61 10.38
N ILE A 163 17.39 -15.09 9.15
CA ILE A 163 18.31 -15.57 8.13
C ILE A 163 19.60 -14.80 8.34
N HIS A 164 20.66 -15.49 8.74
CA HIS A 164 22.00 -14.92 8.71
C HIS A 164 22.42 -14.80 7.24
N ILE A 165 22.63 -13.58 6.80
CA ILE A 165 23.28 -13.26 5.51
C ILE A 165 24.77 -13.08 5.78
#